data_50a87e1188dd1f09b6f0430395825131
#
_entry.id   50a87e1188dd1f09b6f0430395825131
#
_cell.length_a   1.000
_cell.length_b   1.000
_cell.length_c   1.000
_cell.angle_alpha   90.00
_cell.angle_beta   90.00
_cell.angle_gamma   90.00
#
_symmetry.space_group_name_H-M   'P 1'
#
loop_
_entity.id
_entity.type
_entity.pdbx_description
1 polymer ?
#
loop_
_entity_poly.entity_id
_entity_poly.type
_entity_poly.pdbx_seq_one_letter_code
_entity_poly.pdbx_strand_id
1 'polypeptide(L)'
;MKIWQSLVVYLILAGTACSRIDTGEFEDGRVTVGFFLGDNPTKTILDPSASAFSWQTGDKVALWAEPVNTSAEGSAATGASLQAQPFTLISRDHSKAYFTSTLSSAMPQGEYMYRISYPQPQSFGGNTAGFDLPSVQDGCVSSGTGIAVSEQFRSRELRALNESAPAGETVSFNVRLHHLLHYLRFYVPRDNNILGEPVSRIEFTMPQPVAGRVDVNLSDGSASLAGETSSRIVIIPDSAVQCGEFLAAGIFPPETVYGEGDVMNVRVFSAHHFSDVEPIRLSGRNFPAGHITSVPLKVKTAKDLYTLRFTLDSNNLGEDVQSITLSFDRDIVVDFEKCRTLTLKKKDGTVV
;
A
#
# COMPACT_ATOMS: atom_id res chain seq x y z
N MET A 1 10.14 -78.55 4.51
CA MET A 1 10.70 -77.31 4.97
C MET A 1 9.80 -76.20 4.43
N LYS A 2 8.92 -75.64 5.25
CA LYS A 2 7.93 -74.63 4.86
C LYS A 2 8.43 -73.28 5.32
N ILE A 3 8.64 -72.39 4.38
CA ILE A 3 9.03 -70.98 4.63
C ILE A 3 7.71 -70.17 4.63
N TRP A 4 7.38 -69.66 5.79
CA TRP A 4 6.28 -68.69 5.96
C TRP A 4 6.78 -67.32 5.57
N GLN A 5 6.15 -66.71 4.56
CA GLN A 5 6.32 -65.30 4.23
C GLN A 5 5.26 -64.51 5.00
N SER A 6 5.66 -63.74 5.99
CA SER A 6 4.80 -62.75 6.69
C SER A 6 4.64 -61.52 5.81
N LEU A 7 3.46 -61.30 5.30
CA LEU A 7 3.03 -60.07 4.61
C LEU A 7 2.73 -59.01 5.65
N VAL A 8 3.60 -58.02 5.82
CA VAL A 8 3.33 -56.83 6.66
C VAL A 8 2.61 -55.83 5.77
N VAL A 9 1.32 -55.70 6.04
CA VAL A 9 0.48 -54.62 5.43
C VAL A 9 0.74 -53.33 6.24
N TYR A 10 1.48 -52.40 5.65
CA TYR A 10 1.56 -51.03 6.17
C TYR A 10 0.26 -50.29 5.80
N LEU A 11 -0.60 -50.12 6.77
CA LEU A 11 -1.77 -49.26 6.66
C LEU A 11 -1.26 -47.79 6.84
N ILE A 12 -1.04 -47.08 5.72
CA ILE A 12 -0.76 -45.66 5.75
C ILE A 12 -2.10 -44.95 6.04
N LEU A 13 -2.33 -44.62 7.29
CA LEU A 13 -3.33 -43.66 7.70
C LEU A 13 -2.87 -42.30 7.19
N ALA A 14 -3.37 -41.88 6.03
CA ALA A 14 -3.33 -40.51 5.61
C ALA A 14 -4.21 -39.71 6.59
N GLY A 15 -3.61 -39.29 7.68
CA GLY A 15 -4.18 -38.27 8.55
C GLY A 15 -4.30 -36.99 7.75
N THR A 16 -5.53 -36.66 7.33
CA THR A 16 -5.87 -35.31 6.97
C THR A 16 -5.63 -34.46 8.21
N ALA A 17 -4.43 -33.87 8.29
CA ALA A 17 -4.17 -32.81 9.25
C ALA A 17 -5.02 -31.61 8.82
N CYS A 18 -6.28 -31.59 9.27
CA CYS A 18 -6.94 -30.31 9.54
C CYS A 18 -6.05 -29.64 10.56
N SER A 19 -5.27 -28.65 10.13
CA SER A 19 -4.61 -27.75 11.05
C SER A 19 -5.72 -27.08 11.87
N ARG A 20 -6.00 -27.63 13.04
CA ARG A 20 -6.76 -26.93 14.07
C ARG A 20 -6.01 -25.63 14.29
N ILE A 21 -6.63 -24.53 13.89
CA ILE A 21 -6.23 -23.22 14.39
C ILE A 21 -6.33 -23.35 15.90
N ASP A 22 -5.19 -23.28 16.55
CA ASP A 22 -5.11 -23.27 18.00
C ASP A 22 -5.77 -21.96 18.44
N THR A 23 -7.06 -22.05 18.78
CA THR A 23 -7.81 -20.93 19.32
C THR A 23 -7.40 -20.78 20.75
N GLY A 24 -6.20 -20.17 20.97
CA GLY A 24 -5.80 -19.76 22.29
C GLY A 24 -6.93 -19.04 23.02
N GLU A 25 -6.97 -19.13 24.34
CA GLU A 25 -8.00 -18.55 25.21
C GLU A 25 -8.48 -17.20 24.70
N PHE A 26 -9.76 -17.12 24.28
CA PHE A 26 -10.34 -15.89 23.77
C PHE A 26 -10.64 -14.94 24.93
N GLU A 27 -9.97 -13.80 24.94
CA GLU A 27 -10.31 -12.71 25.85
C GLU A 27 -11.72 -12.18 25.51
N ASP A 28 -12.47 -11.81 26.55
CA ASP A 28 -13.80 -11.19 26.44
C ASP A 28 -13.77 -10.00 25.46
N GLY A 29 -14.69 -9.99 24.49
CA GLY A 29 -14.83 -8.94 23.48
C GLY A 29 -14.04 -9.18 22.18
N ARG A 30 -13.28 -10.26 22.05
CA ARG A 30 -12.55 -10.59 20.81
C ARG A 30 -13.51 -11.08 19.73
N VAL A 31 -13.43 -10.49 18.55
CA VAL A 31 -14.19 -10.88 17.35
C VAL A 31 -13.22 -11.28 16.26
N THR A 32 -13.49 -12.40 15.59
CA THR A 32 -12.73 -12.84 14.42
C THR A 32 -13.63 -12.81 13.19
N VAL A 33 -13.14 -12.20 12.12
CA VAL A 33 -13.81 -12.16 10.83
C VAL A 33 -12.94 -12.84 9.78
N GLY A 34 -13.57 -13.68 8.96
CA GLY A 34 -12.95 -14.33 7.81
C GLY A 34 -13.38 -13.63 6.52
N PHE A 35 -12.44 -13.26 5.67
CA PHE A 35 -12.71 -12.78 4.33
C PHE A 35 -12.39 -13.86 3.32
N PHE A 36 -13.36 -14.21 2.48
CA PHE A 36 -13.11 -15.06 1.34
C PHE A 36 -12.39 -14.25 0.27
N LEU A 37 -11.19 -14.68 -0.05
CA LEU A 37 -10.44 -14.16 -1.18
C LEU A 37 -10.95 -14.92 -2.41
N GLY A 38 -11.84 -14.32 -3.19
CA GLY A 38 -12.30 -14.90 -4.45
C GLY A 38 -11.11 -15.12 -5.42
N ASP A 39 -11.35 -15.74 -6.56
CA ASP A 39 -10.34 -16.09 -7.59
C ASP A 39 -9.54 -14.90 -8.13
N ASN A 40 -9.93 -13.69 -7.80
CA ASN A 40 -9.17 -12.46 -8.06
C ASN A 40 -8.52 -11.98 -6.76
N PRO A 41 -7.19 -11.93 -6.70
CA PRO A 41 -6.47 -11.64 -5.47
C PRO A 41 -6.68 -10.21 -5.00
N THR A 42 -7.57 -10.03 -4.03
CA THR A 42 -7.56 -8.85 -3.16
C THR A 42 -6.39 -8.99 -2.21
N LYS A 43 -5.19 -8.78 -2.71
CA LYS A 43 -3.93 -8.92 -1.98
C LYS A 43 -3.36 -7.52 -1.76
N THR A 44 -2.60 -7.33 -0.71
CA THR A 44 -2.23 -6.00 -0.22
C THR A 44 -0.83 -5.57 -0.62
N ILE A 45 0.05 -6.51 -0.95
CA ILE A 45 1.38 -6.21 -1.46
C ILE A 45 1.51 -6.78 -2.85
N LEU A 46 1.87 -5.92 -3.79
CA LEU A 46 2.23 -6.31 -5.14
C LEU A 46 3.66 -6.85 -5.12
N ASP A 47 3.82 -8.13 -5.46
CA ASP A 47 5.11 -8.64 -5.92
C ASP A 47 5.32 -8.13 -7.35
N PRO A 48 6.27 -7.21 -7.58
CA PRO A 48 6.47 -6.63 -8.92
C PRO A 48 6.86 -7.67 -9.95
N SER A 49 7.52 -8.76 -9.55
CA SER A 49 7.97 -9.83 -10.44
C SER A 49 6.81 -10.74 -10.85
N ALA A 50 5.96 -11.10 -9.93
CA ALA A 50 4.84 -12.01 -10.16
C ALA A 50 3.55 -11.33 -10.62
N SER A 51 3.47 -9.99 -10.57
CA SER A 51 2.24 -9.21 -10.79
C SER A 51 1.07 -9.68 -9.90
N ALA A 52 1.40 -10.11 -8.70
CA ALA A 52 0.46 -10.68 -7.74
C ALA A 52 0.51 -9.95 -6.41
N PHE A 53 -0.65 -9.73 -5.82
CA PHE A 53 -0.75 -9.18 -4.46
C PHE A 53 -0.82 -10.30 -3.42
N SER A 54 -0.27 -10.06 -2.22
CA SER A 54 -0.34 -11.00 -1.10
C SER A 54 -0.56 -10.28 0.23
N TRP A 55 -1.30 -10.91 1.15
CA TRP A 55 -1.41 -10.44 2.52
C TRP A 55 -0.12 -10.71 3.28
N GLN A 56 0.24 -9.81 4.19
CA GLN A 56 1.38 -10.00 5.09
C GLN A 56 0.93 -10.07 6.55
N THR A 57 1.72 -10.77 7.37
CA THR A 57 1.49 -10.81 8.82
C THR A 57 1.53 -9.39 9.38
N GLY A 58 0.52 -9.04 10.17
CA GLY A 58 0.37 -7.70 10.73
C GLY A 58 -0.42 -6.72 9.87
N ASP A 59 -0.83 -7.10 8.66
CA ASP A 59 -1.76 -6.30 7.86
C ASP A 59 -3.02 -5.98 8.66
N LYS A 60 -3.50 -4.74 8.51
CA LYS A 60 -4.69 -4.26 9.19
C LYS A 60 -5.72 -3.77 8.18
N VAL A 61 -6.94 -4.22 8.36
CA VAL A 61 -8.11 -3.65 7.67
C VAL A 61 -8.91 -2.80 8.65
N ALA A 62 -9.64 -1.83 8.16
CA ALA A 62 -10.62 -1.10 8.95
C ALA A 62 -12.03 -1.50 8.53
N LEU A 63 -12.90 -1.71 9.51
CA LEU A 63 -14.29 -2.09 9.33
C LEU A 63 -15.19 -0.97 9.80
N TRP A 64 -16.17 -0.62 8.96
CA TRP A 64 -17.31 0.23 9.30
C TRP A 64 -18.55 -0.61 9.34
N ALA A 65 -19.43 -0.31 10.29
CA ALA A 65 -20.74 -0.92 10.36
C ALA A 65 -21.77 0.11 10.84
N GLU A 66 -22.84 0.24 10.11
CA GLU A 66 -23.98 1.08 10.46
C GLU A 66 -25.23 0.24 10.55
N PRO A 67 -26.09 0.40 11.58
CA PRO A 67 -27.32 -0.35 11.70
C PRO A 67 -28.26 -0.02 10.53
N VAL A 68 -28.82 -1.07 9.92
CA VAL A 68 -29.89 -0.90 8.92
C VAL A 68 -31.18 -0.60 9.66
N ASN A 69 -31.68 0.62 9.55
CA ASN A 69 -32.97 1.00 10.13
C ASN A 69 -34.09 0.21 9.47
N THR A 70 -34.56 -0.85 10.12
CA THR A 70 -35.71 -1.67 9.66
C THR A 70 -37.02 -1.23 10.31
N SER A 71 -37.02 -0.13 11.08
CA SER A 71 -38.22 0.29 11.80
C SER A 71 -39.24 0.98 10.91
N ALA A 72 -40.30 0.24 10.59
CA ALA A 72 -41.57 0.79 10.13
C ALA A 72 -42.30 1.58 11.23
N GLU A 73 -41.81 1.62 12.45
CA GLU A 73 -42.42 2.32 13.59
C GLU A 73 -41.32 2.93 14.48
N GLY A 74 -40.99 4.20 14.23
CA GLY A 74 -40.62 5.24 15.20
C GLY A 74 -39.48 5.04 16.23
N SER A 75 -38.79 3.92 16.27
CA SER A 75 -37.66 3.71 17.18
C SER A 75 -36.36 3.78 16.37
N ALA A 76 -35.67 4.90 16.49
CA ALA A 76 -34.30 5.01 16.00
C ALA A 76 -33.49 3.85 16.61
N ALA A 77 -32.96 2.96 15.77
CA ALA A 77 -32.05 1.93 16.25
C ALA A 77 -30.83 2.63 16.84
N THR A 78 -30.77 2.71 18.17
CA THR A 78 -29.61 3.19 18.92
C THR A 78 -28.52 2.12 18.92
N GLY A 79 -28.22 1.57 17.73
CA GLY A 79 -27.16 0.60 17.53
C GLY A 79 -25.81 1.28 17.55
N ALA A 80 -24.85 0.73 18.30
CA ALA A 80 -23.47 1.18 18.21
C ALA A 80 -22.97 0.96 16.79
N SER A 81 -22.51 2.02 16.13
CA SER A 81 -21.83 1.94 14.85
C SER A 81 -20.35 1.64 15.06
N LEU A 82 -19.74 0.82 14.20
CA LEU A 82 -18.30 0.70 14.12
C LEU A 82 -17.75 1.77 13.18
N GLN A 83 -16.79 2.53 13.67
CA GLN A 83 -16.16 3.58 12.87
C GLN A 83 -14.66 3.30 12.75
N ALA A 84 -14.24 2.80 11.61
CA ALA A 84 -12.85 2.45 11.31
C ALA A 84 -12.23 1.48 12.34
N GLN A 85 -13.02 0.53 12.85
CA GLN A 85 -12.52 -0.47 13.79
C GLN A 85 -11.39 -1.28 13.15
N PRO A 86 -10.15 -1.27 13.71
CA PRO A 86 -9.04 -2.01 13.16
C PRO A 86 -9.18 -3.51 13.43
N PHE A 87 -8.94 -4.31 12.39
CA PHE A 87 -8.82 -5.75 12.46
C PHE A 87 -7.45 -6.17 11.95
N THR A 88 -6.72 -6.96 12.72
CA THR A 88 -5.36 -7.41 12.40
C THR A 88 -5.39 -8.82 11.85
N LEU A 89 -4.64 -9.07 10.79
CA LEU A 89 -4.47 -10.39 10.19
C LEU A 89 -3.81 -11.35 11.17
N ILE A 90 -4.48 -12.47 11.45
CA ILE A 90 -3.97 -13.53 12.34
C ILE A 90 -3.56 -14.79 11.58
N SER A 91 -4.27 -15.12 10.50
CA SER A 91 -3.95 -16.28 9.68
C SER A 91 -4.49 -16.11 8.26
N ARG A 92 -3.92 -16.86 7.34
CA ARG A 92 -4.39 -16.96 5.96
C ARG A 92 -4.24 -18.37 5.43
N ASP A 93 -5.14 -18.75 4.57
CA ASP A 93 -5.00 -19.90 3.68
C ASP A 93 -5.10 -19.42 2.22
N HIS A 94 -5.10 -20.33 1.25
CA HIS A 94 -5.13 -19.98 -0.17
C HIS A 94 -6.39 -19.21 -0.59
N SER A 95 -7.47 -19.33 0.15
CA SER A 95 -8.80 -18.80 -0.21
C SER A 95 -9.38 -17.82 0.80
N LYS A 96 -8.78 -17.74 2.00
CA LYS A 96 -9.32 -16.96 3.10
C LYS A 96 -8.24 -16.25 3.89
N ALA A 97 -8.56 -15.05 4.39
CA ALA A 97 -7.76 -14.34 5.37
C ALA A 97 -8.63 -14.09 6.62
N TYR A 98 -8.06 -14.34 7.78
CA TYR A 98 -8.74 -14.19 9.06
C TYR A 98 -8.14 -13.02 9.83
N PHE A 99 -9.00 -12.12 10.25
CA PHE A 99 -8.65 -10.93 10.99
C PHE A 99 -9.35 -10.92 12.33
N THR A 100 -8.69 -10.39 13.35
CA THR A 100 -9.24 -10.28 14.70
C THR A 100 -9.19 -8.84 15.21
N SER A 101 -10.14 -8.50 16.04
CA SER A 101 -10.19 -7.27 16.80
C SER A 101 -10.87 -7.49 18.15
N THR A 102 -10.61 -6.60 19.10
CA THR A 102 -11.39 -6.52 20.34
C THR A 102 -12.33 -5.33 20.24
N LEU A 103 -13.62 -5.60 20.34
CA LEU A 103 -14.63 -4.53 20.33
C LEU A 103 -14.73 -3.93 21.73
N SER A 104 -14.80 -2.61 21.82
CA SER A 104 -14.98 -1.88 23.08
C SER A 104 -16.36 -2.08 23.72
N SER A 105 -17.35 -2.46 22.91
CA SER A 105 -18.72 -2.78 23.32
C SER A 105 -19.36 -3.78 22.37
N ALA A 106 -20.27 -4.58 22.88
CA ALA A 106 -21.05 -5.50 22.04
C ALA A 106 -21.92 -4.71 21.07
N MET A 107 -22.00 -5.19 19.83
CA MET A 107 -22.95 -4.65 18.86
C MET A 107 -24.35 -5.16 19.21
N PRO A 108 -25.39 -4.27 19.24
CA PRO A 108 -26.76 -4.70 19.38
C PRO A 108 -27.17 -5.69 18.31
N GLN A 109 -28.09 -6.61 18.66
CA GLN A 109 -28.61 -7.57 17.69
C GLN A 109 -29.33 -6.85 16.56
N GLY A 110 -29.00 -7.21 15.30
CA GLY A 110 -29.64 -6.61 14.13
C GLY A 110 -28.87 -6.80 12.84
N GLU A 111 -29.40 -6.20 11.79
CA GLU A 111 -28.70 -6.09 10.50
C GLU A 111 -27.87 -4.80 10.44
N TYR A 112 -26.72 -4.92 9.84
CA TYR A 112 -25.79 -3.82 9.63
C TYR A 112 -25.35 -3.73 8.17
N MET A 113 -25.11 -2.52 7.71
CA MET A 113 -24.41 -2.23 6.48
C MET A 113 -22.94 -2.10 6.80
N TYR A 114 -22.12 -2.92 6.18
CA TYR A 114 -20.67 -2.97 6.38
C TYR A 114 -19.92 -2.42 5.18
N ARG A 115 -18.73 -1.86 5.45
CA ARG A 115 -17.68 -1.55 4.48
C ARG A 115 -16.32 -1.87 5.09
N ILE A 116 -15.39 -2.28 4.27
CA ILE A 116 -14.03 -2.62 4.67
C ILE A 116 -13.06 -1.81 3.83
N SER A 117 -11.98 -1.34 4.43
CA SER A 117 -10.86 -0.76 3.72
C SER A 117 -9.54 -1.41 4.11
N TYR A 118 -8.60 -1.33 3.20
CA TYR A 118 -7.19 -1.61 3.41
C TYR A 118 -6.36 -0.47 2.78
N PRO A 119 -5.31 0.00 3.44
CA PRO A 119 -4.97 -0.22 4.85
C PRO A 119 -5.99 0.44 5.79
N GLN A 120 -5.70 0.45 7.10
CA GLN A 120 -6.43 1.29 8.04
C GLN A 120 -6.22 2.77 7.64
N PRO A 121 -7.27 3.60 7.55
CA PRO A 121 -7.13 5.01 7.18
C PRO A 121 -6.38 5.79 8.26
N GLN A 122 -5.65 6.84 7.85
CA GLN A 122 -4.97 7.77 8.74
C GLN A 122 -5.93 8.77 9.39
N SER A 123 -7.04 9.05 8.73
CA SER A 123 -8.07 9.94 9.26
C SER A 123 -9.46 9.44 8.89
N PHE A 124 -10.42 9.76 9.75
CA PHE A 124 -11.82 9.46 9.55
C PHE A 124 -12.69 10.62 10.05
N GLY A 125 -13.68 11.01 9.30
CA GLY A 125 -14.63 12.07 9.68
C GLY A 125 -15.91 12.00 8.86
N GLY A 126 -17.05 11.90 9.51
CA GLY A 126 -18.32 11.66 8.84
C GLY A 126 -18.29 10.37 8.04
N ASN A 127 -18.61 10.45 6.75
CA ASN A 127 -18.54 9.32 5.82
C ASN A 127 -17.25 9.25 4.99
N THR A 128 -16.21 9.99 5.38
CA THR A 128 -14.96 10.05 4.60
C THR A 128 -13.82 9.40 5.36
N ALA A 129 -13.13 8.49 4.70
CA ALA A 129 -11.88 7.88 5.15
C ALA A 129 -10.71 8.47 4.34
N GLY A 130 -9.67 8.97 5.02
CA GLY A 130 -8.50 9.56 4.40
C GLY A 130 -7.30 8.62 4.47
N PHE A 131 -6.64 8.45 3.32
CA PHE A 131 -5.44 7.63 3.15
C PHE A 131 -4.32 8.48 2.56
N ASP A 132 -3.08 8.23 2.97
CA ASP A 132 -1.93 8.86 2.33
C ASP A 132 -1.38 7.98 1.23
N LEU A 133 -1.27 8.55 0.03
CA LEU A 133 -0.51 7.98 -1.06
C LEU A 133 0.78 8.79 -1.21
N PRO A 134 1.91 8.29 -0.69
CA PRO A 134 3.14 9.07 -0.66
C PRO A 134 3.71 9.26 -2.07
N SER A 135 4.35 10.41 -2.28
CA SER A 135 5.11 10.70 -3.49
C SER A 135 6.49 10.02 -3.50
N VAL A 136 6.94 9.51 -2.36
CA VAL A 136 8.14 8.67 -2.25
C VAL A 136 7.72 7.27 -1.84
N GLN A 137 8.08 6.29 -2.65
CA GLN A 137 7.65 4.90 -2.51
C GLN A 137 8.85 3.95 -2.58
N ASP A 138 8.75 2.80 -1.93
CA ASP A 138 9.83 1.81 -1.78
C ASP A 138 10.06 0.90 -3.01
N GLY A 139 9.27 1.06 -4.05
CA GLY A 139 9.33 0.19 -5.23
C GLY A 139 8.58 -1.12 -5.10
N CYS A 140 8.09 -1.42 -3.90
CA CYS A 140 7.13 -2.47 -3.60
C CYS A 140 5.81 -1.79 -3.24
N VAL A 141 4.70 -2.30 -3.75
CA VAL A 141 3.40 -1.78 -3.31
C VAL A 141 3.11 -2.36 -1.93
N SER A 142 3.54 -1.63 -0.91
CA SER A 142 3.38 -1.96 0.50
C SER A 142 2.02 -1.50 1.06
N SER A 143 1.81 -1.71 2.36
CA SER A 143 0.62 -1.24 3.08
C SER A 143 0.36 0.26 2.98
N GLY A 144 1.39 1.07 2.69
CA GLY A 144 1.24 2.51 2.48
C GLY A 144 0.78 2.91 1.08
N THR A 145 0.87 2.00 0.09
CA THR A 145 0.58 2.31 -1.31
C THR A 145 -0.46 1.39 -1.94
N GLY A 146 -1.09 0.50 -1.15
CA GLY A 146 -2.09 -0.46 -1.61
C GLY A 146 -3.48 -0.12 -1.10
N ILE A 147 -4.09 1.00 -1.51
CA ILE A 147 -5.42 1.41 -1.03
C ILE A 147 -6.51 0.60 -1.74
N ALA A 148 -7.36 -0.08 -0.96
CA ALA A 148 -8.47 -0.86 -1.47
C ALA A 148 -9.69 -0.76 -0.54
N VAL A 149 -10.89 -0.80 -1.10
CA VAL A 149 -12.15 -0.76 -0.36
C VAL A 149 -13.12 -1.81 -0.88
N SER A 150 -14.04 -2.26 -0.01
CA SER A 150 -15.13 -3.15 -0.43
C SER A 150 -16.31 -2.35 -0.96
N GLU A 151 -17.19 -3.01 -1.70
CA GLU A 151 -18.57 -2.57 -1.80
C GLU A 151 -19.24 -2.62 -0.43
N GLN A 152 -20.34 -1.89 -0.26
CA GLN A 152 -21.17 -2.06 0.91
C GLN A 152 -21.87 -3.40 0.87
N PHE A 153 -21.93 -4.09 2.00
CA PHE A 153 -22.63 -5.36 2.12
C PHE A 153 -23.42 -5.44 3.43
N ARG A 154 -24.49 -6.21 3.44
CA ARG A 154 -25.32 -6.43 4.61
C ARG A 154 -24.92 -7.70 5.33
N SER A 155 -24.85 -7.63 6.65
CA SER A 155 -24.66 -8.80 7.51
C SER A 155 -25.27 -8.54 8.90
N ARG A 156 -25.31 -9.58 9.72
CA ARG A 156 -25.70 -9.47 11.13
C ARG A 156 -24.60 -8.76 11.93
N GLU A 157 -24.93 -8.42 13.18
CA GLU A 157 -23.99 -7.92 14.15
C GLU A 157 -22.78 -8.84 14.33
N LEU A 158 -21.62 -8.27 14.60
CA LEU A 158 -20.46 -9.04 15.05
C LEU A 158 -20.62 -9.35 16.53
N ARG A 159 -20.53 -10.62 16.86
CA ARG A 159 -20.59 -11.10 18.25
C ARG A 159 -19.19 -11.48 18.72
N ALA A 160 -18.85 -11.03 19.92
CA ALA A 160 -17.71 -11.59 20.63
C ALA A 160 -17.97 -13.08 20.87
N LEU A 161 -16.96 -13.90 20.67
CA LEU A 161 -17.02 -15.32 21.03
C LEU A 161 -17.01 -15.41 22.54
N ASN A 162 -18.16 -15.65 23.16
CA ASN A 162 -18.25 -15.97 24.58
C ASN A 162 -17.81 -17.41 24.81
N GLU A 163 -17.33 -17.73 26.01
CA GLU A 163 -16.95 -19.10 26.41
C GLU A 163 -18.04 -20.18 26.19
N SER A 164 -19.30 -19.77 26.06
CA SER A 164 -20.45 -20.63 25.78
C SER A 164 -20.80 -20.75 24.29
N ALA A 165 -20.14 -20.03 23.40
CA ALA A 165 -20.35 -20.22 21.97
C ALA A 165 -19.53 -21.43 21.50
N PRO A 166 -20.11 -22.34 20.69
CA PRO A 166 -19.33 -23.45 20.17
C PRO A 166 -18.12 -22.88 19.40
N ALA A 167 -16.94 -23.39 19.72
CA ALA A 167 -15.69 -23.05 19.04
C ALA A 167 -15.90 -23.18 17.52
N GLY A 168 -16.02 -22.06 16.81
CA GLY A 168 -16.21 -22.09 15.36
C GLY A 168 -17.11 -21.02 14.74
N GLU A 169 -17.82 -20.19 15.49
CA GLU A 169 -18.58 -19.08 14.86
C GLU A 169 -17.67 -17.89 14.50
N THR A 170 -16.76 -18.13 13.60
CA THR A 170 -16.12 -17.02 12.86
C THR A 170 -17.15 -16.48 11.87
N VAL A 171 -17.50 -15.21 12.00
CA VAL A 171 -18.33 -14.55 10.98
C VAL A 171 -17.50 -14.47 9.69
N SER A 172 -17.94 -15.16 8.67
CA SER A 172 -17.25 -15.15 7.38
C SER A 172 -17.99 -14.23 6.41
N PHE A 173 -17.27 -13.26 5.86
CA PHE A 173 -17.77 -12.38 4.81
C PHE A 173 -17.23 -12.83 3.45
N ASN A 174 -18.11 -12.95 2.48
CA ASN A 174 -17.71 -13.11 1.08
C ASN A 174 -17.61 -11.71 0.46
N VAL A 175 -16.48 -11.07 0.69
CA VAL A 175 -16.26 -9.67 0.32
C VAL A 175 -15.05 -9.54 -0.59
N ARG A 176 -15.19 -8.71 -1.62
CA ARG A 176 -14.12 -8.36 -2.53
C ARG A 176 -13.66 -6.93 -2.23
N LEU A 177 -12.34 -6.75 -2.08
CA LEU A 177 -11.73 -5.43 -2.04
C LEU A 177 -11.39 -4.98 -3.47
N HIS A 178 -11.72 -3.76 -3.81
CA HIS A 178 -11.38 -3.12 -5.07
C HIS A 178 -10.22 -2.16 -4.83
N HIS A 179 -9.10 -2.37 -5.52
CA HIS A 179 -7.99 -1.43 -5.47
C HIS A 179 -8.40 -0.11 -6.10
N LEU A 180 -8.10 0.99 -5.41
CA LEU A 180 -8.39 2.34 -5.87
C LEU A 180 -7.26 2.95 -6.69
N LEU A 181 -6.07 2.35 -6.66
CA LEU A 181 -4.89 2.83 -7.35
C LEU A 181 -4.64 2.06 -8.64
N HIS A 182 -3.96 2.72 -9.57
CA HIS A 182 -3.29 2.07 -10.69
C HIS A 182 -1.82 1.84 -10.34
N TYR A 183 -1.22 0.74 -10.82
CA TYR A 183 0.16 0.41 -10.53
C TYR A 183 1.02 0.48 -11.78
N LEU A 184 2.06 1.31 -11.73
CA LEU A 184 3.10 1.37 -12.75
C LEU A 184 4.24 0.46 -12.34
N ARG A 185 4.63 -0.46 -13.21
CA ARG A 185 5.71 -1.41 -13.00
C ARG A 185 6.84 -1.13 -13.95
N PHE A 186 7.93 -0.55 -13.43
CA PHE A 186 9.10 -0.16 -14.18
C PHE A 186 10.15 -1.27 -14.20
N TYR A 187 10.87 -1.39 -15.30
CA TYR A 187 12.07 -2.20 -15.38
C TYR A 187 13.01 -1.65 -16.44
N VAL A 188 14.32 -1.80 -16.21
CA VAL A 188 15.35 -1.48 -17.21
C VAL A 188 15.77 -2.81 -17.86
N PRO A 189 15.50 -3.03 -19.17
CA PRO A 189 15.96 -4.22 -19.87
C PRO A 189 17.49 -4.34 -19.80
N ARG A 190 18.01 -5.56 -19.68
CA ARG A 190 19.47 -5.80 -19.52
C ARG A 190 20.31 -5.17 -20.62
N ASP A 191 19.81 -5.22 -21.85
CA ASP A 191 20.50 -4.69 -23.03
C ASP A 191 20.41 -3.16 -23.17
N ASN A 192 19.69 -2.49 -22.27
CA ASN A 192 19.42 -1.05 -22.32
C ASN A 192 19.90 -0.29 -21.08
N ASN A 193 20.84 -0.85 -20.32
CA ASN A 193 21.38 -0.18 -19.15
C ASN A 193 22.79 0.37 -19.42
N ILE A 194 22.87 1.59 -19.91
CA ILE A 194 24.15 2.32 -20.07
C ILE A 194 24.74 2.74 -18.72
N LEU A 195 23.95 2.82 -17.64
CA LEU A 195 24.47 3.16 -16.31
C LEU A 195 25.49 2.12 -15.81
N GLY A 196 25.42 0.86 -16.32
CA GLY A 196 26.36 -0.19 -15.97
C GLY A 196 26.23 -0.73 -14.54
N GLU A 197 25.27 -0.22 -13.76
CA GLU A 197 25.08 -0.47 -12.34
C GLU A 197 23.61 -0.83 -12.05
N PRO A 198 23.31 -1.46 -10.90
CA PRO A 198 21.95 -1.65 -10.43
C PRO A 198 21.20 -0.32 -10.25
N VAL A 199 19.90 -0.35 -10.49
CA VAL A 199 19.00 0.81 -10.32
C VAL A 199 18.78 1.07 -8.84
N SER A 200 19.14 2.24 -8.37
CA SER A 200 18.97 2.68 -6.97
C SER A 200 17.74 3.56 -6.79
N ARG A 201 17.27 4.22 -7.86
CA ARG A 201 16.12 5.13 -7.81
C ARG A 201 15.51 5.32 -9.19
N ILE A 202 14.18 5.46 -9.24
CA ILE A 202 13.46 5.93 -10.41
C ILE A 202 12.63 7.14 -10.00
N GLU A 203 12.68 8.19 -10.79
CA GLU A 203 11.83 9.36 -10.64
C GLU A 203 10.95 9.50 -11.87
N PHE A 204 9.67 9.76 -11.68
CA PHE A 204 8.81 10.09 -12.79
C PHE A 204 7.84 11.21 -12.44
N THR A 205 7.47 11.98 -13.45
CA THR A 205 6.51 13.08 -13.34
C THR A 205 5.39 12.88 -14.35
N MET A 206 4.18 12.85 -13.87
CA MET A 206 2.95 12.76 -14.67
C MET A 206 2.46 14.17 -15.05
N PRO A 207 1.65 14.31 -16.10
CA PRO A 207 1.05 15.60 -16.44
C PRO A 207 0.06 16.11 -15.40
N GLN A 208 -0.53 15.21 -14.61
CA GLN A 208 -1.53 15.51 -13.58
C GLN A 208 -1.06 14.98 -12.21
N PRO A 209 -1.59 15.51 -11.10
CA PRO A 209 -1.33 14.96 -9.78
C PRO A 209 -1.78 13.50 -9.68
N VAL A 210 -0.92 12.67 -9.08
CA VAL A 210 -1.12 11.21 -8.94
C VAL A 210 -0.81 10.68 -7.55
N ALA A 211 -0.36 11.54 -6.64
CA ALA A 211 -0.08 11.21 -5.24
C ALA A 211 -0.56 12.33 -4.32
N GLY A 212 -0.75 12.02 -3.07
CA GLY A 212 -1.26 12.90 -2.03
C GLY A 212 -2.28 12.19 -1.16
N ARG A 213 -3.07 12.94 -0.41
CA ARG A 213 -4.15 12.37 0.38
C ARG A 213 -5.27 11.87 -0.55
N VAL A 214 -5.70 10.64 -0.35
CA VAL A 214 -6.85 10.01 -1.02
C VAL A 214 -8.03 9.99 -0.05
N ASP A 215 -9.05 10.76 -0.32
CA ASP A 215 -10.30 10.74 0.44
C ASP A 215 -11.29 9.79 -0.24
N VAL A 216 -11.83 8.85 0.55
CA VAL A 216 -12.79 7.84 0.11
C VAL A 216 -14.12 8.07 0.79
N ASN A 217 -15.16 8.25 0.01
CA ASN A 217 -16.54 8.30 0.50
C ASN A 217 -17.04 6.88 0.81
N LEU A 218 -17.31 6.61 2.06
CA LEU A 218 -17.74 5.28 2.52
C LEU A 218 -19.19 4.93 2.13
N SER A 219 -20.01 5.91 1.73
CA SER A 219 -21.38 5.65 1.30
C SER A 219 -21.43 5.00 -0.09
N ASP A 220 -20.61 5.48 -1.03
CA ASP A 220 -20.61 5.01 -2.43
C ASP A 220 -19.29 4.38 -2.88
N GLY A 221 -18.20 4.55 -2.11
CA GLY A 221 -16.88 4.06 -2.44
C GLY A 221 -16.12 4.94 -3.44
N SER A 222 -16.64 6.11 -3.81
CA SER A 222 -15.93 7.07 -4.64
C SER A 222 -14.68 7.59 -3.92
N ALA A 223 -13.64 7.87 -4.69
CA ALA A 223 -12.37 8.35 -4.16
C ALA A 223 -11.87 9.56 -4.96
N SER A 224 -11.13 10.45 -4.30
CA SER A 224 -10.53 11.62 -4.92
C SER A 224 -9.23 12.01 -4.21
N LEU A 225 -8.32 12.68 -4.93
CA LEU A 225 -7.18 13.35 -4.32
C LEU A 225 -7.63 14.63 -3.61
N ALA A 226 -7.08 14.87 -2.42
CA ALA A 226 -7.39 16.03 -1.59
C ALA A 226 -6.14 16.66 -0.98
N GLY A 227 -6.20 17.94 -0.61
CA GLY A 227 -5.09 18.68 0.01
C GLY A 227 -3.89 18.88 -0.91
N GLU A 228 -2.69 18.75 -0.35
CA GLU A 228 -1.45 18.83 -1.14
C GLU A 228 -1.31 17.58 -2.00
N THR A 229 -1.09 17.79 -3.29
CA THR A 229 -0.97 16.71 -4.26
C THR A 229 0.35 16.81 -5.03
N SER A 230 0.85 15.69 -5.54
CA SER A 230 2.06 15.63 -6.33
C SER A 230 1.83 14.93 -7.66
N SER A 231 2.35 15.51 -8.72
CA SER A 231 2.49 14.86 -10.02
C SER A 231 3.78 14.06 -10.14
N ARG A 232 4.71 14.19 -9.19
CA ARG A 232 6.00 13.52 -9.17
C ARG A 232 5.98 12.39 -8.16
N ILE A 233 6.53 11.24 -8.58
CA ILE A 233 6.79 10.07 -7.73
C ILE A 233 8.30 9.76 -7.78
N VAL A 234 8.83 9.41 -6.63
CA VAL A 234 10.19 8.91 -6.47
C VAL A 234 10.13 7.51 -5.91
N ILE A 235 10.72 6.56 -6.61
CA ILE A 235 10.83 5.17 -6.17
C ILE A 235 12.24 4.95 -5.65
N ILE A 236 12.37 4.57 -4.39
CA ILE A 236 13.65 4.26 -3.75
C ILE A 236 13.54 2.91 -3.07
N PRO A 237 14.02 1.84 -3.72
CA PRO A 237 14.01 0.50 -3.12
C PRO A 237 14.99 0.41 -1.94
N ASP A 238 14.73 -0.46 -0.99
CA ASP A 238 15.61 -0.72 0.16
C ASP A 238 17.02 -1.17 -0.29
N SER A 239 17.11 -1.85 -1.42
CA SER A 239 18.35 -2.23 -2.08
C SER A 239 18.26 -1.99 -3.58
N ALA A 240 19.39 -1.62 -4.20
CA ALA A 240 19.45 -1.40 -5.64
C ALA A 240 19.05 -2.66 -6.42
N VAL A 241 18.26 -2.48 -7.47
CA VAL A 241 17.58 -3.55 -8.22
C VAL A 241 18.34 -3.82 -9.51
N GLN A 242 18.55 -5.09 -9.82
CA GLN A 242 19.26 -5.50 -11.03
C GLN A 242 18.43 -5.24 -12.30
N CYS A 243 19.11 -4.99 -13.41
CA CYS A 243 18.44 -4.85 -14.69
C CYS A 243 17.64 -6.10 -15.04
N GLY A 244 16.40 -5.89 -15.48
CA GLY A 244 15.41 -6.94 -15.72
C GLY A 244 14.50 -7.22 -14.53
N GLU A 245 14.84 -6.75 -13.34
CA GLU A 245 13.94 -6.77 -12.19
C GLU A 245 12.98 -5.58 -12.22
N PHE A 246 11.88 -5.67 -11.49
CA PHE A 246 10.81 -4.69 -11.51
C PHE A 246 10.75 -3.88 -10.23
N LEU A 247 10.44 -2.60 -10.41
CA LEU A 247 10.03 -1.69 -9.33
C LEU A 247 8.62 -1.20 -9.63
N ALA A 248 7.77 -1.13 -8.62
CA ALA A 248 6.39 -0.69 -8.80
C ALA A 248 6.09 0.58 -8.01
N ALA A 249 5.17 1.37 -8.52
CA ALA A 249 4.59 2.50 -7.79
C ALA A 249 3.08 2.51 -7.97
N GLY A 250 2.36 2.81 -6.87
CA GLY A 250 0.95 3.12 -6.91
C GLY A 250 0.73 4.58 -7.30
N ILE A 251 -0.21 4.83 -8.20
CA ILE A 251 -0.67 6.16 -8.57
C ILE A 251 -2.19 6.25 -8.43
N PHE A 252 -2.68 7.41 -8.02
CA PHE A 252 -4.11 7.66 -8.08
C PHE A 252 -4.52 7.81 -9.56
N PRO A 253 -5.55 7.08 -10.03
CA PRO A 253 -5.96 7.10 -11.42
C PRO A 253 -6.39 8.51 -11.85
N PRO A 254 -5.85 9.05 -12.95
CA PRO A 254 -6.36 10.29 -13.53
C PRO A 254 -7.80 10.11 -14.02
N GLU A 255 -8.62 11.10 -13.82
CA GLU A 255 -10.02 11.08 -14.24
C GLU A 255 -10.19 11.07 -15.77
N THR A 256 -9.17 11.52 -16.50
CA THR A 256 -9.23 11.69 -17.96
C THR A 256 -8.20 10.85 -18.67
N VAL A 257 -8.54 10.43 -19.91
CA VAL A 257 -7.59 9.84 -20.84
C VAL A 257 -6.59 10.90 -21.27
N TYR A 258 -5.31 10.56 -21.31
CA TYR A 258 -4.24 11.46 -21.71
C TYR A 258 -4.36 11.83 -23.20
N GLY A 259 -4.17 13.13 -23.49
CA GLY A 259 -4.26 13.70 -24.83
C GLY A 259 -2.95 13.59 -25.62
N GLU A 260 -3.00 14.14 -26.85
CA GLU A 260 -1.82 14.29 -27.67
C GLU A 260 -0.86 15.31 -27.04
N GLY A 261 0.41 14.92 -26.86
CA GLY A 261 1.42 15.75 -26.21
C GLY A 261 1.64 15.47 -24.74
N ASP A 262 0.72 14.76 -24.09
CA ASP A 262 0.93 14.33 -22.70
C ASP A 262 2.07 13.31 -22.61
N VAL A 263 3.00 13.58 -21.71
CA VAL A 263 4.19 12.75 -21.47
C VAL A 263 4.40 12.49 -19.99
N MET A 264 4.81 11.28 -19.68
CA MET A 264 5.42 10.96 -18.38
C MET A 264 6.93 11.13 -18.55
N ASN A 265 7.54 12.00 -17.76
CA ASN A 265 8.97 12.21 -17.74
C ASN A 265 9.61 11.29 -16.72
N VAL A 266 10.56 10.45 -17.15
CA VAL A 266 11.20 9.45 -16.27
C VAL A 266 12.70 9.70 -16.24
N ARG A 267 13.32 9.52 -15.07
CA ARG A 267 14.76 9.52 -14.84
C ARG A 267 15.15 8.32 -13.99
N VAL A 268 16.25 7.67 -14.36
CA VAL A 268 16.78 6.49 -13.68
C VAL A 268 18.11 6.84 -13.05
N PHE A 269 18.34 6.33 -11.85
CA PHE A 269 19.58 6.52 -11.09
C PHE A 269 20.18 5.17 -10.69
N SER A 270 21.49 5.14 -10.65
CA SER A 270 22.29 4.11 -10.00
C SER A 270 23.05 4.70 -8.80
N ALA A 271 24.02 4.00 -8.27
CA ALA A 271 24.83 4.50 -7.16
C ALA A 271 25.68 5.72 -7.56
N HIS A 272 26.21 5.74 -8.81
CA HIS A 272 27.16 6.75 -9.27
C HIS A 272 26.71 7.48 -10.53
N HIS A 273 25.63 7.08 -11.18
CA HIS A 273 25.19 7.66 -12.44
C HIS A 273 23.69 7.94 -12.44
N PHE A 274 23.26 8.82 -13.34
CA PHE A 274 21.86 9.06 -13.64
C PHE A 274 21.64 9.25 -15.16
N SER A 275 20.42 8.96 -15.61
CA SER A 275 20.02 9.18 -17.00
C SER A 275 19.52 10.61 -17.23
N ASP A 276 19.51 11.05 -18.48
CA ASP A 276 18.67 12.17 -18.87
C ASP A 276 17.19 11.83 -18.66
N VAL A 277 16.34 12.84 -18.69
CA VAL A 277 14.89 12.65 -18.65
C VAL A 277 14.44 11.99 -19.95
N GLU A 278 13.75 10.84 -19.83
CA GLU A 278 13.12 10.16 -20.94
C GLU A 278 11.62 10.47 -20.97
N PRO A 279 11.09 11.15 -22.00
CA PRO A 279 9.68 11.37 -22.14
C PRO A 279 8.99 10.12 -22.71
N ILE A 280 8.01 9.61 -21.96
CA ILE A 280 7.16 8.48 -22.38
C ILE A 280 5.79 9.04 -22.77
N ARG A 281 5.40 8.86 -24.05
CA ARG A 281 4.12 9.35 -24.57
C ARG A 281 2.95 8.62 -23.91
N LEU A 282 1.97 9.39 -23.46
CA LEU A 282 0.76 8.90 -22.79
C LEU A 282 -0.49 8.99 -23.65
N SER A 283 -0.41 9.60 -24.85
CA SER A 283 -1.57 9.80 -25.74
C SER A 283 -2.42 8.54 -25.89
N GLY A 284 -3.72 8.67 -25.65
CA GLY A 284 -4.69 7.59 -25.72
C GLY A 284 -4.58 6.55 -24.60
N ARG A 285 -3.69 6.72 -23.63
CA ARG A 285 -3.57 5.83 -22.49
C ARG A 285 -4.51 6.26 -21.37
N ASN A 286 -5.03 5.27 -20.65
CA ASN A 286 -5.70 5.43 -19.38
C ASN A 286 -5.05 4.52 -18.35
N PHE A 287 -5.22 4.85 -17.10
CA PHE A 287 -4.67 4.10 -15.96
C PHE A 287 -5.80 3.77 -14.99
N PRO A 288 -6.68 2.81 -15.34
CA PRO A 288 -7.82 2.49 -14.49
C PRO A 288 -7.39 1.88 -13.16
N ALA A 289 -8.15 2.11 -12.12
CA ALA A 289 -7.95 1.54 -10.80
C ALA A 289 -7.89 0.01 -10.85
N GLY A 290 -7.06 -0.57 -10.01
CA GLY A 290 -6.89 -2.02 -9.90
C GLY A 290 -6.11 -2.69 -11.03
N HIS A 291 -5.49 -1.91 -11.92
CA HIS A 291 -4.72 -2.44 -13.04
C HIS A 291 -3.21 -2.16 -12.89
N ILE A 292 -2.41 -2.95 -13.60
CA ILE A 292 -0.95 -2.85 -13.64
C ILE A 292 -0.51 -2.57 -15.06
N THR A 293 0.32 -1.54 -15.25
CA THR A 293 0.96 -1.23 -16.52
C THR A 293 2.46 -1.39 -16.40
N SER A 294 3.06 -2.25 -17.24
CA SER A 294 4.51 -2.40 -17.33
C SER A 294 5.13 -1.33 -18.22
N VAL A 295 6.17 -0.70 -17.72
CA VAL A 295 6.87 0.42 -18.36
C VAL A 295 8.35 0.04 -18.55
N PRO A 296 8.75 -0.44 -19.74
CA PRO A 296 10.15 -0.67 -20.05
C PRO A 296 10.88 0.67 -20.20
N LEU A 297 12.00 0.82 -19.48
CA LEU A 297 12.81 2.03 -19.51
C LEU A 297 14.06 1.81 -20.38
N LYS A 298 14.28 2.72 -21.32
CA LYS A 298 15.48 2.72 -22.18
C LYS A 298 16.44 3.77 -21.67
N VAL A 299 17.44 3.35 -20.92
CA VAL A 299 18.49 4.26 -20.44
C VAL A 299 19.48 4.50 -21.57
N LYS A 300 19.49 5.71 -22.14
CA LYS A 300 20.30 6.09 -23.30
C LYS A 300 21.53 6.90 -22.95
N THR A 301 21.58 7.47 -21.75
CA THR A 301 22.63 8.35 -21.27
C THR A 301 23.04 7.94 -19.87
N ALA A 302 24.30 8.19 -19.55
CA ALA A 302 24.82 8.08 -18.20
C ALA A 302 25.60 9.35 -17.89
N LYS A 303 25.22 10.02 -16.81
CA LYS A 303 25.91 11.20 -16.28
C LYS A 303 26.34 10.90 -14.86
N ASP A 304 27.52 11.38 -14.49
CA ASP A 304 28.06 11.14 -13.16
C ASP A 304 27.19 11.80 -12.07
N LEU A 305 26.88 11.03 -11.03
CA LEU A 305 26.21 11.50 -9.84
C LEU A 305 27.24 11.73 -8.74
N TYR A 306 27.43 12.96 -8.36
CA TYR A 306 28.36 13.34 -7.29
C TYR A 306 27.58 13.52 -5.99
N THR A 307 28.03 12.85 -4.93
CA THR A 307 27.54 13.11 -3.57
C THR A 307 28.49 14.10 -2.88
N LEU A 308 28.01 15.29 -2.60
CA LEU A 308 28.74 16.26 -1.79
C LEU A 308 28.33 16.02 -0.31
N ARG A 309 29.33 15.69 0.51
CA ARG A 309 29.14 15.57 1.96
C ARG A 309 29.77 16.79 2.62
N PHE A 310 28.93 17.56 3.31
CA PHE A 310 29.39 18.65 4.17
C PHE A 310 29.40 18.19 5.60
N THR A 311 30.53 18.29 6.28
CA THR A 311 30.60 18.09 7.72
C THR A 311 30.70 19.49 8.34
N LEU A 312 29.69 19.86 9.12
CA LEU A 312 29.71 21.09 9.89
C LEU A 312 30.31 20.75 11.25
N ASP A 313 31.45 21.40 11.53
CA ASP A 313 32.02 21.38 12.87
C ASP A 313 31.29 22.43 13.71
N SER A 314 30.40 21.96 14.59
CA SER A 314 29.59 22.81 15.45
C SER A 314 30.43 23.71 16.37
N ASN A 315 31.68 23.34 16.64
CA ASN A 315 32.54 24.11 17.51
C ASN A 315 33.07 25.39 16.83
N ASN A 316 33.04 25.46 15.50
CA ASN A 316 33.56 26.60 14.72
C ASN A 316 32.48 27.49 14.10
N LEU A 317 31.20 27.10 14.22
CA LEU A 317 30.11 27.85 13.55
C LEU A 317 29.65 29.07 14.36
N GLY A 318 30.01 29.22 15.60
CA GLY A 318 29.52 30.28 16.46
C GLY A 318 28.01 30.43 16.49
N GLU A 319 27.44 31.07 17.47
CA GLU A 319 26.00 31.30 17.60
C GLU A 319 25.40 32.23 16.52
N ASP A 320 26.25 32.80 15.66
CA ASP A 320 25.86 33.85 14.69
C ASP A 320 25.47 33.32 13.31
N VAL A 321 25.69 32.03 13.02
CA VAL A 321 25.37 31.44 11.71
C VAL A 321 23.98 30.89 11.70
N GLN A 322 23.05 31.48 10.92
CA GLN A 322 21.67 31.03 10.81
C GLN A 322 21.43 30.16 9.57
N SER A 323 22.20 30.32 8.50
CA SER A 323 22.02 29.49 7.28
C SER A 323 23.29 29.44 6.43
N ILE A 324 23.50 28.34 5.69
CA ILE A 324 24.54 28.19 4.65
C ILE A 324 23.85 28.00 3.30
N THR A 325 24.15 28.80 2.31
CA THR A 325 23.69 28.63 0.93
C THR A 325 24.84 28.12 0.07
N LEU A 326 24.64 27.00 -0.60
CA LEU A 326 25.57 26.46 -1.58
C LEU A 326 25.08 26.85 -2.97
N SER A 327 25.95 27.51 -3.74
CA SER A 327 25.68 27.84 -5.12
C SER A 327 26.59 27.01 -6.02
N PHE A 328 26.06 26.50 -7.10
CA PHE A 328 26.78 25.72 -8.09
C PHE A 328 26.78 26.48 -9.42
N ASP A 329 27.86 26.37 -10.17
CA ASP A 329 28.07 27.03 -11.48
C ASP A 329 27.39 26.29 -12.65
N ARG A 330 26.76 25.17 -12.36
CA ARG A 330 26.03 24.33 -13.31
C ARG A 330 24.79 23.68 -12.69
N ASP A 331 23.88 23.25 -13.54
CA ASP A 331 22.72 22.51 -13.10
C ASP A 331 23.13 21.19 -12.44
N ILE A 332 22.61 20.97 -11.24
CA ILE A 332 22.77 19.71 -10.50
C ILE A 332 21.41 19.02 -10.36
N VAL A 333 21.42 17.70 -10.42
CA VAL A 333 20.25 16.89 -10.03
C VAL A 333 20.33 16.68 -8.54
N VAL A 334 19.32 17.17 -7.85
CA VAL A 334 19.27 17.14 -6.39
C VAL A 334 18.44 15.96 -5.94
N ASP A 335 18.97 15.21 -4.97
CA ASP A 335 18.21 14.15 -4.29
C ASP A 335 17.20 14.80 -3.33
N PHE A 336 15.92 14.68 -3.65
CA PHE A 336 14.85 15.35 -2.90
C PHE A 336 14.70 14.88 -1.47
N GLU A 337 15.00 13.62 -1.15
CA GLU A 337 14.93 13.14 0.23
C GLU A 337 16.06 13.65 1.11
N LYS A 338 17.22 13.91 0.51
CA LYS A 338 18.41 14.40 1.19
C LYS A 338 18.66 15.87 0.93
N CYS A 339 17.87 16.49 0.05
CA CYS A 339 17.98 17.90 -0.25
C CYS A 339 17.42 18.74 0.90
N ARG A 340 18.27 18.97 1.87
CA ARG A 340 18.10 20.13 2.72
C ARG A 340 18.91 21.25 2.05
N THR A 341 18.22 22.28 1.59
CA THR A 341 18.91 23.54 1.24
C THR A 341 19.49 24.05 2.53
N LEU A 342 20.80 23.87 2.70
CA LEU A 342 21.52 24.42 3.82
C LEU A 342 21.94 25.83 3.40
N THR A 343 21.22 26.84 3.84
CA THR A 343 21.61 28.26 3.62
C THR A 343 22.16 28.78 4.94
N LEU A 344 23.47 29.07 4.99
CA LEU A 344 24.08 29.74 6.13
C LEU A 344 23.96 31.26 5.95
N LYS A 345 23.29 31.88 6.90
CA LYS A 345 23.22 33.34 7.02
C LYS A 345 23.78 33.77 8.37
N LYS A 346 24.52 34.84 8.41
CA LYS A 346 24.85 35.50 9.66
C LYS A 346 23.59 36.08 10.31
N LYS A 347 23.66 36.38 11.60
CA LYS A 347 22.56 36.98 12.38
C LYS A 347 22.03 38.28 11.80
N ASP A 348 22.88 39.02 11.06
CA ASP A 348 22.57 40.26 10.34
C ASP A 348 21.88 40.03 8.99
N GLY A 349 21.63 38.74 8.60
CA GLY A 349 21.02 38.39 7.34
C GLY A 349 21.96 38.27 6.15
N THR A 350 23.26 38.59 6.31
CA THR A 350 24.27 38.42 5.26
C THR A 350 24.55 36.93 5.01
N VAL A 351 24.60 36.55 3.74
CA VAL A 351 25.01 35.17 3.33
C VAL A 351 26.51 35.02 3.53
N VAL A 352 26.95 33.93 4.18
CA VAL A 352 28.36 33.61 4.42
C VAL A 352 29.00 33.03 3.18
#